data_39bb84de9582cd85bd2a861556abd8b4
#
_entry.id   39bb84de9582cd85bd2a861556abd8b4
#
_cell.length_a   1.000
_cell.length_b   1.000
_cell.length_c   1.000
_cell.angle_alpha   90.00
_cell.angle_beta   90.00
_cell.angle_gamma   90.00
#
_symmetry.space_group_name_H-M   'P 1'
#
loop_
_entity.id
_entity.type
_entity.pdbx_description
1 polymer ?
#
loop_
_entity_poly.entity_id
_entity_poly.type
_entity_poly.pdbx_seq_one_letter_code
_entity_poly.pdbx_strand_id
1 'polypeptide(L)'
;MKPRFLAAASAFALLSLPAAAMAQHAGHPGMSMPMPEPEQKPQAPAPKPEAAPAEEHMHEQHAVERPPAPAPEPMDHGAMDHGAHQMAMTGALGRYPMAREASGTSWQPDASEHGGLHLMSGDWTLMAHGELNLVHSWQEKPRGDSKSFVAGMLMGMARRPIGNGTFQFKAMVSPDPLMGKRGYPLLLASGETADGEEPLIDRQHPHDFFMELSASISQSIGPKTSLFAYAGLPGEPAFGPPAFMHRQSISASPEAPISHHWLDSTHISFGVLTAGLIHDGFKLEASRFNGREPDQHRWNIETAPLDSTSIRLSWNPTSTLALQGSWAHLEDPEQLEPGVDQKRWSASGTYTRPMANGWWSTTLAWGRKHIEGEEFDAFALESSVNWKDWTLFGRGEMTENNELVEGEAGHHGEAERVGKVS
;
A
#
# COMPACT_ATOMS: atom_id res chain seq x y z
N MET A 1 -7.75 -29.31 -25.78
CA MET A 1 -8.30 -28.35 -24.81
C MET A 1 -8.11 -26.95 -25.36
N LYS A 2 -9.15 -26.18 -25.52
CA LYS A 2 -9.04 -24.79 -26.03
C LYS A 2 -8.84 -23.88 -24.82
N PRO A 3 -7.83 -22.99 -24.79
CA PRO A 3 -7.68 -22.03 -23.72
C PRO A 3 -8.87 -21.06 -23.75
N ARG A 4 -9.54 -20.89 -22.62
CA ARG A 4 -10.54 -19.84 -22.42
C ARG A 4 -9.86 -18.71 -21.66
N PHE A 5 -9.78 -17.55 -22.29
CA PHE A 5 -9.23 -16.35 -21.69
C PHE A 5 -10.26 -15.71 -20.75
N LEU A 6 -9.85 -15.39 -19.51
CA LEU A 6 -10.62 -14.53 -18.62
C LEU A 6 -10.37 -13.08 -19.08
N ALA A 7 -11.45 -12.39 -19.43
CA ALA A 7 -11.40 -10.95 -19.65
C ALA A 7 -11.84 -10.25 -18.37
N ALA A 8 -10.93 -9.58 -17.68
CA ALA A 8 -11.27 -8.65 -16.61
C ALA A 8 -11.59 -7.29 -17.23
N ALA A 9 -12.81 -6.80 -17.02
CA ALA A 9 -13.19 -5.46 -17.41
C ALA A 9 -13.04 -4.53 -16.20
N SER A 10 -12.03 -3.66 -16.21
CA SER A 10 -11.87 -2.61 -15.20
C SER A 10 -12.69 -1.39 -15.64
N ALA A 11 -13.71 -1.04 -14.87
CA ALA A 11 -14.49 0.18 -15.09
C ALA A 11 -14.15 1.20 -13.99
N PHE A 12 -13.57 2.34 -14.36
CA PHE A 12 -13.41 3.49 -13.48
C PHE A 12 -14.76 4.17 -13.28
N ALA A 13 -15.35 4.03 -12.11
CA ALA A 13 -16.47 4.86 -11.67
C ALA A 13 -16.01 5.82 -10.58
N LEU A 14 -15.83 7.09 -10.94
CA LEU A 14 -15.71 8.19 -9.98
C LEU A 14 -17.09 8.46 -9.36
N LEU A 15 -17.33 7.93 -8.17
CA LEU A 15 -18.48 8.31 -7.34
C LEU A 15 -18.10 9.51 -6.48
N SER A 16 -18.49 10.69 -6.91
CA SER A 16 -18.53 11.89 -6.05
C SER A 16 -19.73 11.77 -5.11
N LEU A 17 -19.49 11.46 -3.84
CA LEU A 17 -20.50 11.55 -2.78
C LEU A 17 -20.51 12.99 -2.22
N PRO A 18 -21.66 13.70 -2.17
CA PRO A 18 -21.76 14.93 -1.43
C PRO A 18 -21.81 14.62 0.07
N ALA A 19 -20.97 15.31 0.85
CA ALA A 19 -21.04 15.28 2.30
C ALA A 19 -22.36 15.94 2.76
N ALA A 20 -23.33 15.14 3.12
CA ALA A 20 -24.53 15.60 3.82
C ALA A 20 -24.30 15.45 5.33
N ALA A 21 -24.21 16.59 6.00
CA ALA A 21 -24.23 16.67 7.45
C ALA A 21 -25.62 16.19 7.95
N MET A 22 -25.62 15.13 8.76
CA MET A 22 -26.78 14.70 9.53
C MET A 22 -26.52 14.96 11.00
N ALA A 23 -26.98 16.13 11.47
CA ALA A 23 -27.25 16.35 12.87
C ALA A 23 -28.68 15.84 13.16
N GLN A 24 -28.80 14.84 14.02
CA GLN A 24 -30.09 14.56 14.66
C GLN A 24 -29.90 14.35 16.15
N HIS A 25 -30.52 15.24 16.90
CA HIS A 25 -30.76 15.21 18.33
C HIS A 25 -31.66 14.04 18.71
N ALA A 26 -31.29 13.33 19.78
CA ALA A 26 -32.26 12.70 20.65
C ALA A 26 -31.90 13.06 22.10
N GLY A 27 -32.78 13.78 22.76
CA GLY A 27 -32.63 14.27 24.11
C GLY A 27 -32.96 13.24 25.16
N HIS A 28 -32.29 13.37 26.31
CA HIS A 28 -32.82 12.95 27.62
C HIS A 28 -32.55 14.04 28.67
N PRO A 29 -33.47 14.25 29.62
CA PRO A 29 -33.49 15.42 30.50
C PRO A 29 -32.75 15.18 31.81
N GLY A 30 -32.18 16.27 32.35
CA GLY A 30 -32.00 16.42 33.79
C GLY A 30 -30.58 16.44 34.32
N MET A 31 -30.06 17.59 34.57
CA MET A 31 -29.60 18.18 35.83
C MET A 31 -28.71 19.39 35.54
N SER A 32 -29.22 20.56 35.89
CA SER A 32 -28.51 21.83 35.84
C SER A 32 -27.60 22.01 37.05
N MET A 33 -26.36 22.42 36.78
CA MET A 33 -25.52 23.16 37.73
C MET A 33 -24.97 24.38 37.02
N PRO A 34 -24.94 25.56 37.61
CA PRO A 34 -24.50 26.79 36.94
C PRO A 34 -23.00 26.95 37.00
N MET A 35 -22.40 27.27 35.86
CA MET A 35 -21.01 27.73 35.80
C MET A 35 -20.95 29.27 35.82
N PRO A 36 -19.96 29.88 36.48
CA PRO A 36 -19.83 31.32 36.53
C PRO A 36 -19.24 31.88 35.25
N GLU A 37 -19.74 33.05 34.86
CA GLU A 37 -19.38 33.88 33.72
C GLU A 37 -17.95 34.45 33.88
N PRO A 38 -17.08 34.46 32.83
CA PRO A 38 -15.84 35.20 32.91
C PRO A 38 -15.99 36.65 32.57
N GLU A 39 -15.57 37.53 33.50
CA GLU A 39 -15.50 38.98 33.36
C GLU A 39 -14.65 39.43 32.15
N GLN A 40 -15.22 40.30 31.32
CA GLN A 40 -14.52 41.02 30.27
C GLN A 40 -13.77 42.22 30.84
N LYS A 41 -12.42 42.26 30.65
CA LYS A 41 -11.64 43.45 30.88
C LYS A 41 -11.64 44.35 29.64
N PRO A 42 -11.72 45.70 29.81
CA PRO A 42 -11.79 46.63 28.71
C PRO A 42 -10.43 46.80 27.99
N GLN A 43 -10.50 46.81 26.66
CA GLN A 43 -9.35 47.04 25.76
C GLN A 43 -9.12 48.54 25.63
N ALA A 44 -7.87 48.99 25.82
CA ALA A 44 -7.40 50.34 25.61
C ALA A 44 -7.16 50.63 24.11
N PRO A 45 -7.38 51.90 23.64
CA PRO A 45 -7.24 52.23 22.22
C PRO A 45 -5.80 52.40 21.78
N ALA A 46 -5.52 51.95 20.53
CA ALA A 46 -4.21 52.05 19.87
C ALA A 46 -3.90 53.48 19.43
N PRO A 47 -2.61 53.92 19.48
CA PRO A 47 -2.18 55.25 19.05
C PRO A 47 -2.06 55.34 17.52
N LYS A 48 -2.43 56.55 17.00
CA LYS A 48 -2.26 56.97 15.60
C LYS A 48 -0.78 57.16 15.26
N PRO A 49 -0.34 56.86 14.04
CA PRO A 49 1.00 57.24 13.58
C PRO A 49 1.02 58.69 13.15
N GLU A 50 2.04 59.38 13.59
CA GLU A 50 2.42 60.75 13.29
C GLU A 50 3.19 60.82 11.95
N ALA A 51 2.85 61.81 11.14
CA ALA A 51 3.45 62.07 9.84
C ALA A 51 4.81 62.75 9.97
N ALA A 52 5.83 62.28 9.28
CA ALA A 52 7.13 62.90 9.11
C ALA A 52 7.20 63.66 7.75
N PRO A 53 7.98 64.74 7.65
CA PRO A 53 7.85 65.73 6.57
C PRO A 53 8.63 65.34 5.30
N ALA A 54 8.14 65.91 4.19
CA ALA A 54 8.68 65.79 2.85
C ALA A 54 10.00 66.55 2.69
N GLU A 55 11.01 65.92 2.13
CA GLU A 55 12.16 66.58 1.51
C GLU A 55 12.05 66.47 -0.02
N GLU A 56 11.98 67.66 -0.66
CA GLU A 56 12.05 67.83 -2.11
C GLU A 56 13.51 67.64 -2.56
N HIS A 57 13.74 66.68 -3.46
CA HIS A 57 14.90 66.70 -4.34
C HIS A 57 14.47 66.61 -5.80
N MET A 58 14.61 67.74 -6.50
CA MET A 58 14.58 67.84 -7.94
C MET A 58 15.74 67.04 -8.55
N HIS A 59 15.45 66.13 -9.45
CA HIS A 59 16.38 65.67 -10.47
C HIS A 59 15.72 65.57 -11.85
N GLU A 60 16.39 66.13 -12.79
CA GLU A 60 16.11 66.33 -14.20
C GLU A 60 15.64 65.08 -14.95
N GLN A 61 14.67 65.31 -15.80
CA GLN A 61 14.14 64.33 -16.75
C GLN A 61 15.08 64.12 -17.92
N HIS A 62 15.62 62.93 -18.09
CA HIS A 62 16.01 62.42 -19.41
C HIS A 62 15.02 61.36 -19.83
N ALA A 63 14.17 61.74 -20.79
CA ALA A 63 13.26 60.84 -21.48
C ALA A 63 14.07 59.85 -22.35
N VAL A 64 14.09 58.57 -21.99
CA VAL A 64 14.45 57.45 -22.85
C VAL A 64 13.18 56.79 -23.31
N GLU A 65 12.86 56.97 -24.59
CA GLU A 65 11.79 56.28 -25.28
C GLU A 65 12.01 54.77 -25.18
N ARG A 66 11.10 54.06 -24.50
CA ARG A 66 11.01 52.60 -24.55
C ARG A 66 10.16 52.21 -25.75
N PRO A 67 10.61 51.23 -26.57
CA PRO A 67 9.77 50.68 -27.58
C PRO A 67 8.54 50.00 -26.97
N PRO A 68 7.38 49.95 -27.69
CA PRO A 68 6.14 49.36 -27.16
C PRO A 68 6.32 47.85 -26.89
N ALA A 69 5.79 47.43 -25.73
CA ALA A 69 5.76 46.02 -25.37
C ALA A 69 4.98 45.21 -26.40
N PRO A 70 5.46 44.01 -26.80
CA PRO A 70 4.68 43.13 -27.66
C PRO A 70 3.37 42.73 -27.01
N ALA A 71 2.33 42.65 -27.82
CA ALA A 71 1.00 42.20 -27.41
C ALA A 71 1.10 40.78 -26.79
N PRO A 72 0.29 40.46 -25.74
CA PRO A 72 0.27 39.12 -25.20
C PRO A 72 -0.24 38.15 -26.26
N GLU A 73 0.58 37.16 -26.54
CA GLU A 73 0.18 36.03 -27.41
C GLU A 73 -1.00 35.29 -26.70
N PRO A 74 -1.96 34.74 -27.46
CA PRO A 74 -3.05 33.97 -26.89
C PRO A 74 -2.47 32.73 -26.21
N MET A 75 -2.74 32.56 -24.90
CA MET A 75 -2.41 31.33 -24.18
C MET A 75 -3.21 30.20 -24.78
N ASP A 76 -2.48 29.34 -25.48
CA ASP A 76 -3.00 28.06 -25.94
C ASP A 76 -3.26 27.16 -24.73
N HIS A 77 -4.53 26.93 -24.38
CA HIS A 77 -4.97 25.98 -23.36
C HIS A 77 -5.01 24.54 -23.89
N GLY A 78 -4.30 24.27 -24.99
CA GLY A 78 -4.18 22.96 -25.58
C GLY A 78 -3.10 22.11 -24.91
N ALA A 79 -3.53 20.99 -24.39
CA ALA A 79 -2.75 19.89 -23.85
C ALA A 79 -1.95 20.20 -22.58
N MET A 80 -2.60 20.03 -21.41
CA MET A 80 -1.84 19.66 -20.23
C MET A 80 -1.20 18.29 -20.48
N ASP A 81 0.10 18.32 -20.78
CA ASP A 81 0.93 17.12 -20.86
C ASP A 81 1.05 16.54 -19.44
N HIS A 82 0.22 15.56 -19.13
CA HIS A 82 0.25 14.83 -17.86
C HIS A 82 1.57 14.04 -17.68
N GLY A 83 2.42 13.96 -18.70
CA GLY A 83 3.72 13.29 -18.65
C GLY A 83 4.87 14.16 -18.11
N ALA A 84 4.77 15.51 -18.16
CA ALA A 84 5.89 16.40 -17.84
C ALA A 84 5.92 16.86 -16.36
N HIS A 85 4.89 16.60 -15.56
CA HIS A 85 4.81 17.02 -14.16
C HIS A 85 5.05 15.92 -13.14
N GLN A 86 5.55 14.75 -13.52
CA GLN A 86 6.28 13.90 -12.57
C GLN A 86 7.63 14.55 -12.23
N MET A 87 7.60 15.75 -11.68
CA MET A 87 8.72 16.25 -10.91
C MET A 87 9.06 15.18 -9.92
N ALA A 88 10.27 14.65 -10.00
CA ALA A 88 10.77 13.53 -9.22
C ALA A 88 10.51 13.76 -7.73
N MET A 89 9.31 13.41 -7.25
CA MET A 89 8.99 13.51 -5.84
C MET A 89 9.88 12.52 -5.11
N THR A 90 10.50 13.01 -4.05
CA THR A 90 11.39 12.21 -3.21
C THR A 90 10.56 11.26 -2.36
N GLY A 91 11.03 10.05 -2.13
CA GLY A 91 10.40 9.08 -1.25
C GLY A 91 10.26 9.59 0.20
N ALA A 92 9.33 9.03 0.95
CA ALA A 92 9.08 9.42 2.33
C ALA A 92 10.17 8.92 3.29
N LEU A 93 10.77 7.77 3.01
CA LEU A 93 11.75 7.15 3.91
C LEU A 93 13.19 7.57 3.60
N GLY A 94 13.46 8.17 2.42
CA GLY A 94 14.80 8.55 2.02
C GLY A 94 14.87 9.33 0.71
N ARG A 95 16.08 9.70 0.31
CA ARG A 95 16.35 10.49 -0.91
C ARG A 95 16.46 9.61 -2.14
N TYR A 96 15.34 9.08 -2.59
CA TYR A 96 15.19 8.29 -3.81
C TYR A 96 13.86 8.68 -4.49
N PRO A 97 13.62 8.32 -5.76
CA PRO A 97 12.35 8.62 -6.42
C PRO A 97 11.17 7.96 -5.70
N MET A 98 10.07 8.69 -5.52
CA MET A 98 8.86 8.18 -4.85
C MET A 98 8.31 6.91 -5.52
N ALA A 99 8.48 6.76 -6.83
CA ALA A 99 8.08 5.57 -7.58
C ALA A 99 8.72 4.26 -7.07
N ARG A 100 9.82 4.33 -6.29
CA ARG A 100 10.43 3.17 -5.64
C ARG A 100 9.59 2.62 -4.49
N GLU A 101 8.74 3.43 -3.87
CA GLU A 101 7.89 3.01 -2.75
C GLU A 101 6.73 2.16 -3.26
N ALA A 102 6.40 1.11 -2.50
CA ALA A 102 5.29 0.22 -2.74
C ALA A 102 4.48 0.04 -1.45
N SER A 103 3.96 -1.16 -1.14
CA SER A 103 3.24 -1.41 0.11
C SER A 103 4.16 -1.30 1.33
N GLY A 104 3.61 -0.86 2.47
CA GLY A 104 4.36 -0.70 3.72
C GLY A 104 5.62 0.13 3.55
N THR A 105 6.77 -0.51 3.80
CA THR A 105 8.12 0.03 3.56
C THR A 105 8.83 -0.62 2.37
N SER A 106 8.17 -1.50 1.60
CA SER A 106 8.78 -2.27 0.51
C SER A 106 9.21 -1.40 -0.67
N TRP A 107 10.13 -1.91 -1.47
CA TRP A 107 10.68 -1.25 -2.64
C TRP A 107 10.35 -2.00 -3.94
N GLN A 108 10.18 -1.21 -5.01
CA GLN A 108 10.08 -1.65 -6.40
C GLN A 108 11.06 -0.88 -7.28
N PRO A 109 11.21 -1.17 -8.58
CA PRO A 109 12.05 -0.38 -9.47
C PRO A 109 11.64 1.09 -9.52
N ASP A 110 12.61 2.02 -9.60
CA ASP A 110 12.36 3.47 -9.75
C ASP A 110 11.58 3.80 -11.02
N ALA A 111 11.67 2.93 -12.02
CA ALA A 111 10.96 3.03 -13.30
C ALA A 111 9.51 2.55 -13.23
N SER A 112 9.03 2.13 -12.05
CA SER A 112 7.62 1.76 -11.86
C SER A 112 6.74 3.00 -11.92
N GLU A 113 5.52 2.82 -12.40
CA GLU A 113 4.52 3.90 -12.36
C GLU A 113 3.94 4.02 -10.97
N HIS A 114 3.73 5.25 -10.55
CA HIS A 114 3.06 5.57 -9.29
C HIS A 114 1.87 6.47 -9.61
N GLY A 115 0.71 5.83 -9.79
CA GLY A 115 -0.55 6.53 -10.08
C GLY A 115 -1.13 7.20 -8.83
N GLY A 116 -2.06 8.14 -9.05
CA GLY A 116 -2.82 8.76 -7.97
C GLY A 116 -3.06 10.25 -8.20
N LEU A 117 -4.00 10.78 -7.43
CA LEU A 117 -4.28 12.21 -7.35
C LEU A 117 -3.34 12.84 -6.34
N HIS A 118 -2.71 13.94 -6.71
CA HIS A 118 -1.80 14.70 -5.86
C HIS A 118 -2.34 16.10 -5.61
N LEU A 119 -2.33 16.55 -4.36
CA LEU A 119 -2.75 17.89 -3.95
C LEU A 119 -1.72 18.47 -2.99
N MET A 120 -1.27 19.67 -3.25
CA MET A 120 -0.42 20.44 -2.35
C MET A 120 -1.26 21.40 -1.51
N SER A 121 -1.07 21.39 -0.19
CA SER A 121 -1.75 22.28 0.75
C SER A 121 -0.76 22.77 1.82
N GLY A 122 -0.19 23.97 1.61
CA GLY A 122 0.93 24.46 2.41
C GLY A 122 2.12 23.51 2.29
N ASP A 123 2.66 23.07 3.44
CA ASP A 123 3.78 22.11 3.49
C ASP A 123 3.32 20.65 3.31
N TRP A 124 2.02 20.38 3.19
CA TRP A 124 1.50 19.05 3.04
C TRP A 124 1.36 18.66 1.56
N THR A 125 1.80 17.46 1.23
CA THR A 125 1.46 16.76 0.01
C THR A 125 0.44 15.68 0.38
N LEU A 126 -0.75 15.78 -0.20
CA LEU A 126 -1.80 14.78 -0.07
C LEU A 126 -1.82 13.94 -1.32
N MET A 127 -2.05 12.66 -1.17
CA MET A 127 -2.21 11.71 -2.27
C MET A 127 -3.41 10.83 -2.01
N ALA A 128 -4.11 10.46 -3.08
CA ALA A 128 -5.17 9.48 -3.02
C ALA A 128 -5.09 8.60 -4.27
N HIS A 129 -5.18 7.31 -4.09
CA HIS A 129 -5.39 6.37 -5.18
C HIS A 129 -6.26 5.21 -4.72
N GLY A 130 -6.79 4.46 -5.68
CA GLY A 130 -7.57 3.28 -5.36
C GLY A 130 -7.92 2.51 -6.62
N GLU A 131 -8.28 1.27 -6.42
CA GLU A 131 -8.75 0.36 -7.44
C GLU A 131 -9.96 -0.40 -6.91
N LEU A 132 -11.01 -0.47 -7.72
CA LEU A 132 -12.20 -1.26 -7.42
C LEU A 132 -12.54 -2.12 -8.61
N ASN A 133 -12.64 -3.42 -8.37
CA ASN A 133 -12.95 -4.43 -9.36
C ASN A 133 -14.30 -5.08 -9.05
N LEU A 134 -15.21 -5.09 -10.03
CA LEU A 134 -16.36 -5.98 -9.99
C LEU A 134 -15.96 -7.29 -10.65
N VAL A 135 -15.88 -8.33 -9.86
CA VAL A 135 -15.35 -9.64 -10.27
C VAL A 135 -16.49 -10.66 -10.34
N HIS A 136 -16.50 -11.45 -11.38
CA HIS A 136 -17.24 -12.73 -11.43
C HIS A 136 -16.22 -13.85 -11.61
N SER A 137 -15.93 -14.58 -10.52
CA SER A 137 -15.10 -15.78 -10.55
C SER A 137 -15.97 -17.00 -10.80
N TRP A 138 -15.55 -17.84 -11.73
CA TRP A 138 -16.13 -19.14 -11.98
C TRP A 138 -15.01 -20.16 -12.16
N GLN A 139 -15.07 -21.23 -11.38
CA GLN A 139 -14.07 -22.28 -11.39
C GLN A 139 -14.77 -23.64 -11.49
N GLU A 140 -14.14 -24.60 -12.17
CA GLU A 140 -14.77 -25.87 -12.53
C GLU A 140 -14.90 -26.79 -11.34
N LYS A 141 -16.09 -27.44 -11.22
CA LYS A 141 -16.35 -28.47 -10.22
C LYS A 141 -15.51 -29.74 -10.48
N PRO A 142 -15.27 -30.61 -9.48
CA PRO A 142 -15.98 -30.66 -8.19
C PRO A 142 -15.50 -29.70 -7.12
N ARG A 143 -14.24 -29.22 -7.13
CA ARG A 143 -13.67 -28.35 -6.10
C ARG A 143 -13.99 -26.89 -6.33
N GLY A 144 -14.23 -26.47 -7.56
CA GLY A 144 -14.53 -25.08 -7.92
C GLY A 144 -15.96 -24.68 -7.59
N ASP A 145 -16.17 -23.37 -7.50
CA ASP A 145 -17.43 -22.69 -7.24
C ASP A 145 -17.54 -21.42 -8.09
N SER A 146 -18.63 -20.67 -7.98
CA SER A 146 -18.78 -19.38 -8.66
C SER A 146 -19.29 -18.32 -7.72
N LYS A 147 -18.76 -17.07 -7.87
CA LYS A 147 -19.15 -15.93 -7.06
C LYS A 147 -18.92 -14.62 -7.79
N SER A 148 -19.88 -13.69 -7.62
CA SER A 148 -19.67 -12.28 -7.98
C SER A 148 -19.41 -11.48 -6.71
N PHE A 149 -18.39 -10.60 -6.74
CA PHE A 149 -17.98 -9.81 -5.60
C PHE A 149 -17.29 -8.53 -6.05
N VAL A 150 -17.10 -7.60 -5.12
CA VAL A 150 -16.25 -6.42 -5.29
C VAL A 150 -14.97 -6.67 -4.52
N ALA A 151 -13.82 -6.42 -5.15
CA ALA A 151 -12.50 -6.45 -4.53
C ALA A 151 -11.74 -5.18 -4.88
N GLY A 152 -10.79 -4.81 -4.03
CA GLY A 152 -9.93 -3.66 -4.27
C GLY A 152 -9.59 -2.90 -3.00
N MET A 153 -9.07 -1.68 -3.19
CA MET A 153 -8.64 -0.83 -2.10
C MET A 153 -8.80 0.65 -2.42
N LEU A 154 -8.90 1.47 -1.37
CA LEU A 154 -8.79 2.92 -1.44
C LEU A 154 -7.72 3.36 -0.45
N MET A 155 -6.74 4.14 -0.91
CA MET A 155 -5.64 4.63 -0.09
C MET A 155 -5.54 6.15 -0.13
N GLY A 156 -5.30 6.74 1.05
CA GLY A 156 -4.95 8.14 1.24
C GLY A 156 -3.60 8.27 1.93
N MET A 157 -2.80 9.24 1.52
CA MET A 157 -1.53 9.58 2.14
C MET A 157 -1.45 11.08 2.39
N ALA A 158 -0.83 11.45 3.51
CA ALA A 158 -0.49 12.83 3.82
C ALA A 158 0.96 12.88 4.29
N ARG A 159 1.79 13.69 3.66
CA ARG A 159 3.19 13.84 4.04
C ARG A 159 3.63 15.29 4.08
N ARG A 160 4.63 15.57 4.91
CA ARG A 160 5.25 16.89 5.00
C ARG A 160 6.74 16.79 5.36
N PRO A 161 7.55 17.76 4.98
CA PRO A 161 8.92 17.86 5.48
C PRO A 161 8.98 18.05 7.00
N ILE A 162 9.96 17.41 7.64
CA ILE A 162 10.30 17.59 9.04
C ILE A 162 11.82 17.56 9.22
N GLY A 163 12.43 18.72 9.56
CA GLY A 163 13.89 18.84 9.59
C GLY A 163 14.50 18.47 8.23
N ASN A 164 15.44 17.53 8.22
CA ASN A 164 16.08 17.02 6.99
C ASN A 164 15.39 15.76 6.44
N GLY A 165 14.19 15.46 6.87
CA GLY A 165 13.47 14.26 6.49
C GLY A 165 12.00 14.52 6.20
N THR A 166 11.19 13.47 6.32
CA THR A 166 9.77 13.49 5.99
C THR A 166 8.98 12.79 7.10
N PHE A 167 7.84 13.36 7.44
CA PHE A 167 6.77 12.68 8.16
C PHE A 167 5.67 12.30 7.17
N GLN A 168 5.16 11.08 7.27
CA GLN A 168 4.06 10.60 6.43
C GLN A 168 3.05 9.83 7.28
N PHE A 169 1.78 10.00 6.95
CA PHE A 169 0.66 9.19 7.40
C PHE A 169 0.02 8.51 6.19
N LYS A 170 -0.37 7.21 6.33
CA LYS A 170 -1.14 6.46 5.32
C LYS A 170 -2.35 5.80 5.95
N ALA A 171 -3.44 5.75 5.19
CA ALA A 171 -4.62 4.98 5.51
C ALA A 171 -5.09 4.25 4.25
N MET A 172 -5.34 2.95 4.36
CA MET A 172 -5.85 2.11 3.27
C MET A 172 -7.00 1.26 3.79
N VAL A 173 -8.08 1.23 3.01
CA VAL A 173 -9.28 0.45 3.32
C VAL A 173 -9.70 -0.39 2.13
N SER A 174 -10.35 -1.54 2.41
CA SER A 174 -10.86 -2.45 1.38
C SER A 174 -12.37 -2.68 1.53
N PRO A 175 -13.13 -2.83 0.44
CA PRO A 175 -14.52 -3.28 0.45
C PRO A 175 -14.66 -4.79 0.62
N ASP A 176 -13.57 -5.55 0.67
CA ASP A 176 -13.57 -7.01 0.65
C ASP A 176 -14.46 -7.67 1.71
N PRO A 177 -14.60 -7.13 2.94
CA PRO A 177 -15.53 -7.70 3.92
C PRO A 177 -16.98 -7.81 3.45
N LEU A 178 -17.39 -7.00 2.45
CA LEU A 178 -18.73 -7.07 1.84
C LEU A 178 -18.97 -8.38 1.07
N MET A 179 -17.91 -9.07 0.65
CA MET A 179 -18.05 -10.37 0.00
C MET A 179 -18.37 -11.51 0.98
N GLY A 180 -18.27 -11.28 2.30
CA GLY A 180 -18.54 -12.23 3.36
C GLY A 180 -17.33 -13.09 3.73
N LYS A 181 -17.35 -13.66 4.94
CA LYS A 181 -16.23 -14.33 5.63
C LYS A 181 -15.56 -15.46 4.83
N ARG A 182 -16.31 -16.18 3.99
CA ARG A 182 -15.79 -17.27 3.14
C ARG A 182 -15.03 -16.78 1.90
N GLY A 183 -14.85 -15.47 1.72
CA GLY A 183 -14.12 -14.91 0.59
C GLY A 183 -14.67 -15.36 -0.78
N TYR A 184 -13.79 -15.67 -1.73
CA TYR A 184 -14.15 -16.08 -3.09
C TYR A 184 -13.47 -17.39 -3.51
N PRO A 185 -14.04 -18.13 -4.49
CA PRO A 185 -13.44 -19.36 -5.01
C PRO A 185 -12.07 -19.10 -5.62
N LEU A 186 -11.06 -19.84 -5.16
CA LEU A 186 -9.70 -19.81 -5.67
C LEU A 186 -9.09 -21.20 -5.53
N LEU A 187 -9.13 -21.98 -6.61
CA LEU A 187 -8.58 -23.34 -6.61
C LEU A 187 -7.12 -23.35 -6.20
N LEU A 188 -6.76 -24.28 -5.33
CA LEU A 188 -5.42 -24.50 -4.78
C LEU A 188 -4.96 -23.44 -3.76
N ALA A 189 -5.83 -22.50 -3.38
CA ALA A 189 -5.59 -21.63 -2.24
C ALA A 189 -6.05 -22.33 -0.95
N SER A 190 -5.32 -22.05 0.12
CA SER A 190 -5.61 -22.50 1.48
C SER A 190 -5.14 -21.44 2.47
N GLY A 191 -5.37 -21.67 3.73
CA GLY A 191 -5.02 -20.79 4.84
C GLY A 191 -6.22 -20.01 5.36
N GLU A 192 -6.15 -19.67 6.63
CA GLU A 192 -7.17 -19.00 7.41
C GLU A 192 -8.50 -19.77 7.52
N THR A 193 -9.44 -19.17 8.21
CA THR A 193 -10.75 -19.77 8.50
C THR A 193 -11.86 -18.73 8.36
N ALA A 194 -13.09 -19.19 8.10
CA ALA A 194 -14.25 -18.31 8.06
C ALA A 194 -15.06 -18.31 9.36
N ASP A 195 -14.85 -19.25 10.24
CA ASP A 195 -15.64 -19.49 11.46
C ASP A 195 -14.77 -19.75 12.72
N GLY A 196 -13.46 -19.94 12.56
CA GLY A 196 -12.53 -20.28 13.63
C GLY A 196 -12.42 -21.77 13.90
N GLU A 197 -13.05 -22.63 13.09
CA GLU A 197 -13.13 -24.08 13.30
C GLU A 197 -12.61 -24.88 12.12
N GLU A 198 -12.97 -24.49 10.88
CA GLU A 198 -12.59 -25.21 9.66
C GLU A 198 -11.71 -24.34 8.74
N PRO A 199 -10.66 -24.92 8.12
CA PRO A 199 -9.83 -24.21 7.16
C PRO A 199 -10.59 -23.88 5.88
N LEU A 200 -10.23 -22.77 5.25
CA LEU A 200 -10.68 -22.44 3.90
C LEU A 200 -9.80 -23.17 2.88
N ILE A 201 -10.37 -24.11 2.16
CA ILE A 201 -9.72 -24.84 1.06
C ILE A 201 -10.37 -24.44 -0.26
N ASP A 202 -9.56 -24.24 -1.32
CA ASP A 202 -9.97 -23.74 -2.63
C ASP A 202 -10.72 -22.41 -2.57
N ARG A 203 -10.35 -21.59 -1.60
CA ARG A 203 -10.93 -20.26 -1.40
C ARG A 203 -9.87 -19.29 -0.89
N GLN A 204 -10.02 -18.03 -1.30
CA GLN A 204 -9.28 -16.91 -0.74
C GLN A 204 -10.20 -16.17 0.23
N HIS A 205 -9.72 -15.94 1.45
CA HIS A 205 -10.38 -15.09 2.44
C HIS A 205 -10.45 -13.62 1.97
N PRO A 206 -11.39 -12.81 2.49
CA PRO A 206 -11.41 -11.38 2.22
C PRO A 206 -10.31 -10.65 3.01
N HIS A 207 -9.79 -9.58 2.49
CA HIS A 207 -9.00 -8.65 3.28
C HIS A 207 -9.86 -7.99 4.37
N ASP A 208 -9.21 -7.52 5.42
CA ASP A 208 -9.83 -6.66 6.42
C ASP A 208 -10.22 -5.31 5.83
N PHE A 209 -11.24 -4.66 6.43
CA PHE A 209 -11.62 -3.32 6.04
C PHE A 209 -10.47 -2.33 6.20
N PHE A 210 -9.74 -2.40 7.34
CA PHE A 210 -8.54 -1.60 7.55
C PHE A 210 -7.31 -2.39 7.10
N MET A 211 -6.76 -2.06 5.93
CA MET A 211 -5.56 -2.70 5.40
C MET A 211 -4.27 -2.01 5.87
N GLU A 212 -4.28 -0.68 6.02
CA GLU A 212 -3.16 0.07 6.58
C GLU A 212 -3.66 1.32 7.31
N LEU A 213 -3.17 1.51 8.53
CA LEU A 213 -3.19 2.77 9.27
C LEU A 213 -1.79 2.97 9.82
N SER A 214 -0.98 3.76 9.15
CA SER A 214 0.44 3.84 9.47
C SER A 214 0.96 5.27 9.50
N ALA A 215 2.04 5.44 10.26
CA ALA A 215 2.84 6.65 10.26
C ALA A 215 4.31 6.30 10.10
N SER A 216 5.05 7.13 9.38
CA SER A 216 6.49 7.00 9.25
C SER A 216 7.20 8.35 9.41
N ILE A 217 8.43 8.29 9.87
CA ILE A 217 9.33 9.44 9.97
C ILE A 217 10.70 9.04 9.44
N SER A 218 11.31 9.92 8.68
CA SER A 218 12.69 9.75 8.23
C SER A 218 13.55 10.96 8.56
N GLN A 219 14.87 10.74 8.61
CA GLN A 219 15.87 11.81 8.74
C GLN A 219 17.07 11.48 7.88
N SER A 220 17.45 12.41 7.00
CA SER A 220 18.70 12.31 6.25
C SER A 220 19.87 12.66 7.15
N ILE A 221 20.81 11.74 7.30
CA ILE A 221 22.06 11.90 8.07
C ILE A 221 23.28 12.10 7.17
N GLY A 222 23.08 12.11 5.86
CA GLY A 222 24.08 12.35 4.83
C GLY A 222 23.45 12.54 3.46
N PRO A 223 24.24 12.84 2.41
CA PRO A 223 23.71 13.08 1.06
C PRO A 223 22.94 11.90 0.48
N LYS A 224 23.34 10.68 0.82
CA LYS A 224 22.76 9.41 0.34
C LYS A 224 22.26 8.51 1.47
N THR A 225 22.25 8.98 2.72
CA THR A 225 21.97 8.14 3.89
C THR A 225 20.80 8.72 4.66
N SER A 226 19.81 7.88 4.97
CA SER A 226 18.67 8.22 5.79
C SER A 226 18.39 7.11 6.82
N LEU A 227 17.95 7.50 8.00
CA LEU A 227 17.33 6.64 8.98
C LEU A 227 15.83 6.84 8.93
N PHE A 228 15.06 5.78 9.20
CA PHE A 228 13.62 5.89 9.29
C PHE A 228 13.04 4.98 10.38
N ALA A 229 11.84 5.34 10.81
CA ALA A 229 10.95 4.51 11.60
C ALA A 229 9.56 4.50 10.98
N TYR A 230 8.87 3.37 11.10
CA TYR A 230 7.51 3.16 10.64
C TYR A 230 6.73 2.43 11.73
N ALA A 231 5.47 2.80 11.90
CA ALA A 231 4.52 2.13 12.80
C ALA A 231 3.18 1.98 12.09
N GLY A 232 2.58 0.80 12.14
CA GLY A 232 1.28 0.50 11.53
C GLY A 232 0.35 -0.23 12.49
N LEU A 233 -0.95 0.09 12.40
CA LEU A 233 -2.03 -0.56 13.14
C LEU A 233 -3.33 -0.51 12.31
N PRO A 234 -3.50 -1.35 11.29
CA PRO A 234 -2.57 -2.34 10.76
C PRO A 234 -1.41 -1.74 9.95
N GLY A 235 -0.47 -2.60 9.56
CA GLY A 235 0.68 -2.26 8.73
C GLY A 235 1.37 -3.47 8.13
N GLU A 236 2.48 -3.25 7.41
CA GLU A 236 3.26 -4.29 6.77
C GLU A 236 4.67 -4.36 7.41
N PRO A 237 5.08 -5.51 7.96
CA PRO A 237 6.43 -5.71 8.47
C PRO A 237 7.46 -5.84 7.34
N ALA A 238 8.75 -5.74 7.69
CA ALA A 238 9.87 -5.86 6.75
C ALA A 238 10.09 -7.33 6.31
N PHE A 239 9.13 -7.88 5.57
CA PHE A 239 9.18 -9.23 5.02
C PHE A 239 8.60 -9.27 3.60
N GLY A 240 9.17 -10.12 2.74
CA GLY A 240 8.66 -10.40 1.40
C GLY A 240 8.82 -9.27 0.36
N PRO A 241 8.38 -9.53 -0.87
CA PRO A 241 8.18 -8.52 -1.90
C PRO A 241 7.02 -7.59 -1.52
N PRO A 242 6.80 -6.48 -2.26
CA PRO A 242 5.56 -5.71 -2.11
C PRO A 242 4.32 -6.61 -2.20
N ALA A 243 3.26 -6.29 -1.47
CA ALA A 243 1.99 -6.99 -1.59
C ALA A 243 1.52 -7.06 -3.05
N PHE A 244 0.90 -8.17 -3.46
CA PHE A 244 0.59 -8.44 -4.88
C PHE A 244 -0.18 -7.30 -5.56
N MET A 245 -1.11 -6.67 -4.88
CA MET A 245 -1.90 -5.54 -5.40
C MET A 245 -1.07 -4.26 -5.63
N HIS A 246 0.14 -4.18 -5.08
CA HIS A 246 1.09 -3.07 -5.25
C HIS A 246 2.29 -3.46 -6.13
N ARG A 247 2.41 -4.71 -6.59
CA ARG A 247 3.43 -5.12 -7.55
C ARG A 247 2.99 -4.81 -8.97
N GLN A 248 3.66 -3.90 -9.65
CA GLN A 248 3.29 -3.50 -11.01
C GLN A 248 3.23 -4.68 -11.99
N SER A 249 3.96 -5.78 -11.72
CA SER A 249 3.95 -7.00 -12.52
C SER A 249 2.63 -7.77 -12.51
N ILE A 250 1.69 -7.47 -11.56
CA ILE A 250 0.43 -8.20 -11.42
C ILE A 250 -0.71 -7.37 -10.84
N SER A 251 -0.51 -6.13 -10.49
CA SER A 251 -1.52 -5.28 -9.82
C SER A 251 -2.86 -5.17 -10.57
N ALA A 252 -2.88 -5.41 -11.88
CA ALA A 252 -4.12 -5.46 -12.66
C ALA A 252 -4.96 -6.74 -12.44
N SER A 253 -4.45 -7.73 -11.69
CA SER A 253 -5.19 -8.94 -11.35
C SER A 253 -5.92 -8.77 -10.01
N PRO A 254 -7.27 -8.91 -9.98
CA PRO A 254 -8.01 -8.90 -8.72
C PRO A 254 -7.88 -10.21 -7.92
N GLU A 255 -7.19 -11.21 -8.47
CA GLU A 255 -7.03 -12.53 -7.86
C GLU A 255 -5.73 -12.60 -7.07
N ALA A 256 -5.81 -13.00 -5.80
CA ALA A 256 -4.64 -13.27 -4.97
C ALA A 256 -3.78 -14.42 -5.55
N PRO A 257 -2.46 -14.41 -5.34
CA PRO A 257 -1.63 -15.56 -5.67
C PRO A 257 -1.89 -16.75 -4.73
N ILE A 258 -1.79 -17.98 -5.23
CA ILE A 258 -1.81 -19.17 -4.34
C ILE A 258 -0.52 -19.25 -3.49
N SER A 259 0.54 -18.57 -3.91
CA SER A 259 1.81 -18.42 -3.18
C SER A 259 1.80 -17.31 -2.11
N HIS A 260 0.64 -16.66 -1.90
CA HIS A 260 0.49 -15.51 -1.00
C HIS A 260 1.04 -15.76 0.40
N HIS A 261 0.70 -16.91 1.02
CA HIS A 261 1.13 -17.26 2.36
C HIS A 261 2.65 -17.54 2.51
N TRP A 262 3.39 -17.66 1.42
CA TRP A 262 4.85 -17.77 1.42
C TRP A 262 5.55 -16.44 1.19
N LEU A 263 4.88 -15.49 0.51
CA LEU A 263 5.52 -14.30 -0.03
C LEU A 263 5.11 -13.02 0.67
N ASP A 264 3.81 -12.77 0.81
CA ASP A 264 3.30 -11.45 1.17
C ASP A 264 2.00 -11.45 2.03
N SER A 265 1.63 -12.55 2.68
CA SER A 265 0.43 -12.59 3.54
C SER A 265 0.51 -11.66 4.76
N THR A 266 1.72 -11.33 5.22
CA THR A 266 1.92 -10.41 6.35
C THR A 266 1.66 -8.94 6.02
N HIS A 267 1.19 -8.60 4.81
CA HIS A 267 0.96 -7.20 4.42
C HIS A 267 -0.16 -6.50 5.22
N ILE A 268 -0.99 -7.26 5.94
CA ILE A 268 -1.93 -6.75 6.94
C ILE A 268 -1.59 -7.41 8.27
N SER A 269 -0.77 -6.76 9.09
CA SER A 269 -0.44 -7.19 10.45
C SER A 269 -0.93 -6.15 11.45
N PHE A 270 -1.73 -6.57 12.42
CA PHE A 270 -2.31 -5.68 13.44
C PHE A 270 -1.29 -5.35 14.54
N GLY A 271 -0.37 -4.49 14.19
CA GLY A 271 0.71 -3.98 15.01
C GLY A 271 2.08 -4.28 14.41
N VAL A 272 2.72 -3.23 13.92
CA VAL A 272 4.05 -3.28 13.30
C VAL A 272 4.87 -2.08 13.77
N LEU A 273 6.10 -2.34 14.17
CA LEU A 273 7.14 -1.32 14.39
C LEU A 273 8.36 -1.70 13.55
N THR A 274 8.75 -0.84 12.62
CA THR A 274 9.91 -1.03 11.75
C THR A 274 10.91 0.11 11.93
N ALA A 275 12.18 -0.22 11.95
CA ALA A 275 13.28 0.75 11.84
C ALA A 275 14.24 0.32 10.74
N GLY A 276 14.82 1.29 10.05
CA GLY A 276 15.74 0.98 8.95
C GLY A 276 16.71 2.08 8.60
N LEU A 277 17.71 1.66 7.85
CA LEU A 277 18.76 2.48 7.27
C LEU A 277 18.71 2.35 5.75
N ILE A 278 18.75 3.50 5.08
CA ILE A 278 18.88 3.59 3.63
C ILE A 278 20.22 4.20 3.31
N HIS A 279 20.97 3.57 2.41
CA HIS A 279 22.20 4.13 1.86
C HIS A 279 22.23 3.90 0.34
N ASP A 280 22.07 4.99 -0.43
CA ASP A 280 22.02 4.97 -1.89
C ASP A 280 20.92 3.99 -2.41
N GLY A 281 21.32 2.95 -3.14
CA GLY A 281 20.42 1.91 -3.65
C GLY A 281 20.13 0.76 -2.65
N PHE A 282 20.63 0.82 -1.40
CA PHE A 282 20.45 -0.23 -0.39
C PHE A 282 19.53 0.23 0.74
N LYS A 283 18.72 -0.69 1.24
CA LYS A 283 17.92 -0.51 2.45
C LYS A 283 17.99 -1.77 3.30
N LEU A 284 18.36 -1.59 4.58
CA LEU A 284 18.27 -2.63 5.61
C LEU A 284 17.23 -2.20 6.64
N GLU A 285 16.29 -3.07 6.93
CA GLU A 285 15.20 -2.79 7.85
C GLU A 285 14.87 -4.02 8.69
N ALA A 286 14.37 -3.79 9.90
CA ALA A 286 13.91 -4.82 10.82
C ALA A 286 12.60 -4.42 11.48
N SER A 287 11.73 -5.39 11.73
CA SER A 287 10.44 -5.18 12.35
C SER A 287 10.25 -6.04 13.60
N ARG A 288 9.51 -5.48 14.58
CA ARG A 288 8.75 -6.23 15.58
C ARG A 288 7.28 -6.06 15.25
N PHE A 289 6.54 -7.17 15.20
CA PHE A 289 5.15 -7.13 14.76
C PHE A 289 4.32 -8.24 15.41
N ASN A 290 3.01 -8.13 15.31
CA ASN A 290 2.08 -9.22 15.61
C ASN A 290 2.08 -10.18 14.42
N GLY A 291 2.57 -11.41 14.63
CA GLY A 291 2.70 -12.42 13.58
C GLY A 291 1.42 -13.15 13.22
N ARG A 292 0.36 -12.98 14.01
CA ARG A 292 -0.92 -13.65 13.77
C ARG A 292 -1.58 -13.13 12.52
N GLU A 293 -2.10 -14.03 11.73
CA GLU A 293 -2.96 -13.67 10.61
C GLU A 293 -4.27 -13.06 11.14
N PRO A 294 -4.87 -12.07 10.41
CA PRO A 294 -6.14 -11.47 10.80
C PRO A 294 -7.23 -12.54 10.95
N ASP A 295 -8.08 -12.40 11.98
CA ASP A 295 -9.16 -13.34 12.22
C ASP A 295 -10.34 -13.16 11.23
N GLN A 296 -11.41 -13.94 11.40
CA GLN A 296 -12.61 -13.88 10.57
C GLN A 296 -13.49 -12.64 10.79
N HIS A 297 -13.12 -11.72 11.70
CA HIS A 297 -13.86 -10.50 12.03
C HIS A 297 -13.31 -9.27 11.27
N ARG A 298 -13.48 -9.24 9.98
CA ARG A 298 -12.84 -8.33 9.00
C ARG A 298 -13.17 -6.83 9.14
N TRP A 299 -13.93 -6.40 10.15
CA TRP A 299 -14.32 -4.99 10.36
C TRP A 299 -13.64 -4.32 11.56
N ASN A 300 -12.96 -5.07 12.41
CA ASN A 300 -12.28 -4.57 13.59
C ASN A 300 -10.81 -4.29 13.33
N ILE A 301 -10.16 -3.76 14.35
CA ILE A 301 -8.70 -3.68 14.47
C ILE A 301 -8.32 -4.53 15.66
N GLU A 302 -7.50 -5.54 15.43
CA GLU A 302 -7.02 -6.42 16.47
C GLU A 302 -5.81 -5.82 17.17
N THR A 303 -5.66 -6.14 18.44
CA THR A 303 -4.47 -5.75 19.20
C THR A 303 -3.90 -6.98 19.87
N ALA A 304 -2.67 -7.32 19.55
CA ALA A 304 -1.95 -8.43 20.14
C ALA A 304 -0.49 -8.02 20.42
N PRO A 305 0.26 -8.81 21.19
CA PRO A 305 1.67 -8.54 21.42
C PRO A 305 2.46 -8.46 20.13
N LEU A 306 3.50 -7.63 20.09
CA LEU A 306 4.49 -7.61 19.03
C LEU A 306 5.54 -8.68 19.33
N ASP A 307 5.25 -9.93 19.07
CA ASP A 307 6.03 -11.11 19.45
C ASP A 307 6.90 -11.64 18.30
N SER A 308 6.57 -11.30 17.08
CA SER A 308 7.25 -11.75 15.86
C SER A 308 8.31 -10.77 15.38
N THR A 309 9.25 -11.24 14.57
CA THR A 309 10.40 -10.43 14.12
C THR A 309 10.70 -10.71 12.65
N SER A 310 11.04 -9.66 11.89
CA SER A 310 11.53 -9.81 10.51
C SER A 310 12.69 -8.88 10.20
N ILE A 311 13.46 -9.26 9.17
CA ILE A 311 14.55 -8.47 8.60
C ILE A 311 14.46 -8.55 7.08
N ARG A 312 14.57 -7.40 6.40
CA ARG A 312 14.61 -7.32 4.93
C ARG A 312 15.78 -6.47 4.47
N LEU A 313 16.51 -6.99 3.49
CA LEU A 313 17.49 -6.26 2.70
C LEU A 313 16.90 -6.00 1.32
N SER A 314 16.84 -4.75 0.89
CA SER A 314 16.43 -4.35 -0.46
C SER A 314 17.59 -3.69 -1.19
N TRP A 315 17.69 -3.93 -2.50
CA TRP A 315 18.72 -3.36 -3.35
C TRP A 315 18.17 -3.02 -4.74
N ASN A 316 18.27 -1.73 -5.09
CA ASN A 316 17.96 -1.25 -6.44
C ASN A 316 19.27 -0.91 -7.17
N PRO A 317 19.91 -1.88 -7.85
CA PRO A 317 21.18 -1.64 -8.56
C PRO A 317 21.04 -0.69 -9.75
N THR A 318 19.86 -0.63 -10.33
CA THR A 318 19.49 0.26 -11.45
C THR A 318 18.10 0.82 -11.21
N SER A 319 17.69 1.82 -11.97
CA SER A 319 16.31 2.33 -11.92
C SER A 319 15.26 1.31 -12.38
N THR A 320 15.68 0.27 -13.10
CA THR A 320 14.76 -0.74 -13.68
C THR A 320 14.74 -2.06 -12.91
N LEU A 321 15.59 -2.26 -11.92
CA LEU A 321 15.70 -3.53 -11.18
C LEU A 321 15.67 -3.28 -9.67
N ALA A 322 14.77 -3.97 -8.99
CA ALA A 322 14.70 -4.05 -7.54
C ALA A 322 14.85 -5.50 -7.09
N LEU A 323 15.68 -5.73 -6.09
CA LEU A 323 15.95 -7.03 -5.48
C LEU A 323 15.64 -6.96 -3.99
N GLN A 324 15.14 -8.03 -3.41
CA GLN A 324 15.01 -8.18 -1.96
C GLN A 324 15.36 -9.60 -1.51
N GLY A 325 15.82 -9.70 -0.25
CA GLY A 325 15.90 -10.93 0.51
C GLY A 325 15.45 -10.67 1.94
N SER A 326 14.64 -11.53 2.51
CA SER A 326 14.07 -11.34 3.84
C SER A 326 13.94 -12.65 4.61
N TRP A 327 13.86 -12.49 5.92
CA TRP A 327 13.62 -13.54 6.89
C TRP A 327 12.62 -13.05 7.94
N ALA A 328 11.76 -13.95 8.41
CA ALA A 328 10.87 -13.71 9.53
C ALA A 328 10.74 -14.92 10.45
N HIS A 329 10.51 -14.65 11.72
CA HIS A 329 10.01 -15.58 12.72
C HIS A 329 8.65 -15.07 13.17
N LEU A 330 7.63 -15.86 12.93
CA LEU A 330 6.25 -15.61 13.32
C LEU A 330 5.92 -16.51 14.49
N GLU A 331 5.46 -15.92 15.57
CA GLU A 331 5.02 -16.64 16.76
C GLU A 331 3.52 -16.85 16.65
N ASP A 332 3.07 -18.12 16.65
CA ASP A 332 1.66 -18.55 16.66
C ASP A 332 0.82 -17.86 15.54
N PRO A 333 1.22 -17.94 14.23
CA PRO A 333 0.55 -17.17 13.18
C PRO A 333 -0.83 -17.70 12.79
N GLU A 334 -1.05 -19.02 12.86
CA GLU A 334 -2.25 -19.66 12.36
C GLU A 334 -3.27 -19.91 13.46
N GLN A 335 -4.51 -19.42 13.29
CA GLN A 335 -5.56 -19.56 14.29
C GLN A 335 -5.93 -21.03 14.56
N LEU A 336 -5.85 -21.89 13.57
CA LEU A 336 -6.22 -23.32 13.66
C LEU A 336 -5.08 -24.19 14.17
N GLU A 337 -3.86 -23.69 14.25
CA GLU A 337 -2.68 -24.41 14.74
C GLU A 337 -2.03 -23.66 15.93
N PRO A 338 -2.75 -23.49 17.05
CA PRO A 338 -2.26 -22.67 18.16
C PRO A 338 -0.98 -23.21 18.78
N GLY A 339 0.00 -22.32 19.00
CA GLY A 339 1.30 -22.63 19.57
C GLY A 339 2.32 -23.18 18.58
N VAL A 340 2.04 -23.14 17.28
CA VAL A 340 2.97 -23.55 16.22
C VAL A 340 3.63 -22.32 15.59
N ASP A 341 4.93 -22.17 15.81
CA ASP A 341 5.72 -21.09 15.23
C ASP A 341 6.15 -21.39 13.80
N GLN A 342 6.27 -20.33 13.00
CA GLN A 342 6.78 -20.42 11.64
C GLN A 342 8.05 -19.58 11.43
N LYS A 343 9.00 -20.12 10.67
CA LYS A 343 10.09 -19.32 10.11
C LYS A 343 9.89 -19.21 8.61
N ARG A 344 10.02 -18.00 8.08
CA ARG A 344 9.81 -17.74 6.67
C ARG A 344 11.04 -17.08 6.05
N TRP A 345 11.35 -17.43 4.83
CA TRP A 345 12.36 -16.78 3.98
C TRP A 345 11.73 -16.36 2.68
N SER A 346 12.17 -15.24 2.14
CA SER A 346 11.73 -14.81 0.80
C SER A 346 12.89 -14.13 0.06
N ALA A 347 12.92 -14.34 -1.24
CA ALA A 347 13.77 -13.60 -2.15
C ALA A 347 12.99 -13.28 -3.43
N SER A 348 13.18 -12.06 -3.96
CA SER A 348 12.52 -11.66 -5.20
C SER A 348 13.35 -10.67 -6.00
N GLY A 349 13.08 -10.63 -7.31
CA GLY A 349 13.59 -9.63 -8.22
C GLY A 349 12.47 -9.12 -9.11
N THR A 350 12.27 -7.80 -9.14
CA THR A 350 11.31 -7.13 -10.02
C THR A 350 12.06 -6.29 -11.04
N TYR A 351 11.76 -6.50 -12.31
CA TYR A 351 12.27 -5.73 -13.42
C TYR A 351 11.13 -4.94 -14.06
N THR A 352 11.30 -3.62 -14.20
CA THR A 352 10.34 -2.74 -14.88
C THR A 352 11.05 -1.94 -15.97
N ARG A 353 10.55 -2.02 -17.20
CA ARG A 353 11.07 -1.30 -18.35
C ARG A 353 10.01 -0.35 -18.89
N PRO A 354 10.24 0.98 -18.84
CA PRO A 354 9.40 1.94 -19.54
C PRO A 354 9.49 1.74 -21.07
N MET A 355 8.37 1.94 -21.75
CA MET A 355 8.24 1.89 -23.20
C MET A 355 7.60 3.18 -23.71
N ALA A 356 7.65 3.46 -25.01
CA ALA A 356 7.14 4.70 -25.59
C ALA A 356 5.64 4.99 -25.29
N ASN A 357 4.83 3.95 -25.08
CA ASN A 357 3.40 4.07 -24.82
C ASN A 357 2.96 3.13 -23.66
N GLY A 358 3.74 3.01 -22.62
CA GLY A 358 3.45 2.15 -21.49
C GLY A 358 4.71 1.56 -20.86
N TRP A 359 4.59 0.36 -20.34
CA TRP A 359 5.69 -0.31 -19.64
C TRP A 359 5.56 -1.84 -19.71
N TRP A 360 6.66 -2.52 -19.40
CA TRP A 360 6.69 -3.95 -19.10
C TRP A 360 7.28 -4.15 -17.71
N SER A 361 6.58 -4.91 -16.86
CA SER A 361 7.06 -5.27 -15.53
C SER A 361 6.96 -6.77 -15.32
N THR A 362 7.97 -7.35 -14.67
CA THR A 362 7.99 -8.78 -14.32
C THR A 362 8.64 -8.98 -12.96
N THR A 363 8.10 -9.93 -12.19
CA THR A 363 8.62 -10.32 -10.88
C THR A 363 8.83 -11.83 -10.85
N LEU A 364 10.01 -12.24 -10.40
CA LEU A 364 10.29 -13.61 -9.97
C LEU A 364 10.45 -13.59 -8.46
N ALA A 365 9.69 -14.43 -7.75
CA ALA A 365 9.74 -14.55 -6.31
C ALA A 365 9.82 -16.01 -5.87
N TRP A 366 10.52 -16.22 -4.76
CA TRP A 366 10.62 -17.46 -4.03
C TRP A 366 10.32 -17.19 -2.56
N GLY A 367 9.58 -18.09 -1.92
CA GLY A 367 9.34 -18.11 -0.49
C GLY A 367 9.48 -19.52 0.07
N ARG A 368 9.85 -19.61 1.34
CA ARG A 368 9.93 -20.85 2.11
C ARG A 368 9.29 -20.66 3.47
N LYS A 369 8.41 -21.57 3.85
CA LYS A 369 7.93 -21.78 5.22
C LYS A 369 8.72 -22.92 5.85
N HIS A 370 9.06 -22.79 7.14
CA HIS A 370 9.58 -23.87 7.96
C HIS A 370 8.68 -23.99 9.18
N ILE A 371 8.02 -25.12 9.31
CA ILE A 371 7.00 -25.41 10.31
C ILE A 371 7.34 -26.78 10.90
N GLU A 372 7.55 -26.89 12.22
CA GLU A 372 7.80 -28.15 12.96
C GLU A 372 8.90 -29.05 12.38
N GLY A 373 9.89 -28.47 11.70
CA GLY A 373 11.01 -29.21 11.13
C GLY A 373 10.85 -29.55 9.64
N GLU A 374 9.71 -29.26 9.05
CA GLU A 374 9.43 -29.42 7.62
C GLU A 374 9.59 -28.11 6.86
N GLU A 375 9.92 -28.20 5.57
CA GLU A 375 10.13 -27.03 4.70
C GLU A 375 9.19 -27.12 3.50
N PHE A 376 8.51 -25.98 3.18
CA PHE A 376 7.58 -25.86 2.09
C PHE A 376 7.96 -24.67 1.21
N ASP A 377 8.23 -24.92 -0.05
CA ASP A 377 8.66 -23.92 -1.02
C ASP A 377 7.49 -23.39 -1.87
N ALA A 378 7.59 -22.13 -2.25
CA ALA A 378 6.73 -21.54 -3.27
C ALA A 378 7.54 -20.69 -4.25
N PHE A 379 7.09 -20.66 -5.50
CA PHE A 379 7.62 -19.83 -6.56
C PHE A 379 6.49 -19.11 -7.28
N ALA A 380 6.71 -17.86 -7.65
CA ALA A 380 5.81 -17.07 -8.47
C ALA A 380 6.60 -16.33 -9.56
N LEU A 381 6.10 -16.43 -10.79
CA LEU A 381 6.52 -15.61 -11.93
C LEU A 381 5.32 -14.81 -12.40
N GLU A 382 5.41 -13.50 -12.28
CA GLU A 382 4.38 -12.55 -12.68
C GLU A 382 4.90 -11.66 -13.80
N SER A 383 4.06 -11.32 -14.76
CA SER A 383 4.43 -10.40 -15.83
C SER A 383 3.22 -9.62 -16.35
N SER A 384 3.39 -8.32 -16.51
CA SER A 384 2.40 -7.42 -17.11
C SER A 384 3.04 -6.53 -18.15
N VAL A 385 2.31 -6.32 -19.22
CA VAL A 385 2.64 -5.34 -20.26
C VAL A 385 1.48 -4.37 -20.39
N ASN A 386 1.75 -3.10 -20.09
CA ASN A 386 0.83 -2.01 -20.40
C ASN A 386 1.19 -1.38 -21.75
N TRP A 387 0.18 -1.14 -22.56
CA TRP A 387 0.31 -0.41 -23.81
C TRP A 387 -0.92 0.47 -24.01
N LYS A 388 -0.74 1.77 -23.83
CA LYS A 388 -1.84 2.76 -23.83
C LYS A 388 -2.90 2.38 -22.78
N ASP A 389 -4.13 2.14 -23.24
CA ASP A 389 -5.31 1.83 -22.40
C ASP A 389 -5.44 0.33 -22.09
N TRP A 390 -4.47 -0.50 -22.54
CA TRP A 390 -4.54 -1.96 -22.40
C TRP A 390 -3.43 -2.47 -21.48
N THR A 391 -3.82 -3.39 -20.59
CA THR A 391 -2.86 -4.16 -19.79
C THR A 391 -3.10 -5.64 -20.02
N LEU A 392 -2.05 -6.34 -20.47
CA LEU A 392 -2.00 -7.79 -20.52
C LEU A 392 -1.13 -8.29 -19.39
N PHE A 393 -1.63 -9.21 -18.59
CA PHE A 393 -0.89 -9.79 -17.48
C PHE A 393 -1.07 -11.30 -17.41
N GLY A 394 -0.18 -11.97 -16.67
CA GLY A 394 -0.27 -13.38 -16.37
C GLY A 394 0.65 -13.76 -15.21
N ARG A 395 0.32 -14.85 -14.53
CA ARG A 395 1.07 -15.39 -13.40
C ARG A 395 1.18 -16.91 -13.51
N GLY A 396 2.38 -17.43 -13.28
CA GLY A 396 2.63 -18.85 -13.09
C GLY A 396 3.16 -19.09 -11.68
N GLU A 397 2.59 -20.04 -10.96
CA GLU A 397 2.89 -20.32 -9.57
C GLU A 397 3.12 -21.81 -9.33
N MET A 398 3.93 -22.12 -8.35
CA MET A 398 4.11 -23.46 -7.80
C MET A 398 4.25 -23.34 -6.28
N THR A 399 3.51 -24.14 -5.54
CA THR A 399 3.57 -24.21 -4.07
C THR A 399 3.66 -25.65 -3.60
N GLU A 400 4.39 -25.89 -2.53
CA GLU A 400 4.31 -27.10 -1.72
C GLU A 400 3.37 -26.78 -0.56
N ASN A 401 2.14 -27.34 -0.63
CA ASN A 401 1.07 -26.97 0.28
C ASN A 401 0.63 -28.21 1.08
N ASN A 402 0.73 -28.11 2.41
CA ASN A 402 0.34 -29.16 3.35
C ASN A 402 -1.12 -29.06 3.82
N GLU A 403 -1.81 -27.95 3.48
CA GLU A 403 -3.18 -27.66 3.94
C GLU A 403 -4.26 -28.07 2.92
N LEU A 404 -3.88 -28.49 1.69
CA LEU A 404 -4.83 -28.83 0.61
C LEU A 404 -5.44 -30.22 0.73
N VAL A 405 -4.89 -31.08 1.55
CA VAL A 405 -5.38 -32.44 1.77
C VAL A 405 -6.29 -32.44 2.99
N GLU A 406 -7.58 -32.74 2.80
CA GLU A 406 -8.51 -32.99 3.89
C GLU A 406 -8.05 -34.26 4.64
N GLY A 407 -7.42 -34.09 5.80
CA GLY A 407 -7.03 -35.16 6.69
C GLY A 407 -7.12 -34.64 8.13
N GLU A 408 -7.42 -35.53 9.04
CA GLU A 408 -7.69 -35.27 10.47
C GLU A 408 -6.82 -34.14 11.04
N ALA A 409 -7.48 -33.18 11.68
CA ALA A 409 -6.83 -32.08 12.40
C ALA A 409 -5.67 -32.61 13.25
N GLY A 410 -4.43 -32.21 12.95
CA GLY A 410 -3.23 -32.57 13.71
C GLY A 410 -2.25 -33.55 13.06
N HIS A 411 -2.45 -33.95 11.82
CA HIS A 411 -1.41 -34.66 11.05
C HIS A 411 -1.06 -33.83 9.83
N HIS A 412 0.18 -33.31 9.79
CA HIS A 412 0.78 -32.76 8.59
C HIS A 412 0.83 -33.86 7.53
N GLY A 413 -0.13 -33.81 6.57
CA GLY A 413 -0.12 -34.68 5.41
C GLY A 413 1.15 -34.43 4.58
N GLU A 414 1.56 -35.40 3.77
CA GLU A 414 2.61 -35.17 2.78
C GLU A 414 2.24 -33.93 1.94
N ALA A 415 3.13 -32.92 1.88
CA ALA A 415 2.90 -31.71 1.14
C ALA A 415 2.64 -31.99 -0.34
N GLU A 416 1.53 -31.52 -0.87
CA GLU A 416 1.25 -31.58 -2.29
C GLU A 416 1.95 -30.46 -3.04
N ARG A 417 2.70 -30.80 -4.07
CA ARG A 417 3.23 -29.82 -5.00
C ARG A 417 2.19 -29.52 -6.06
N VAL A 418 1.67 -28.29 -6.04
CA VAL A 418 0.64 -27.83 -6.97
C VAL A 418 1.14 -26.65 -7.80
N GLY A 419 0.59 -26.51 -9.01
CA GLY A 419 0.92 -25.42 -9.92
C GLY A 419 -0.32 -24.80 -10.52
N LYS A 420 -0.27 -23.46 -10.71
CA LYS A 420 -1.35 -22.66 -11.29
C LYS A 420 -0.81 -21.71 -12.34
N VAL A 421 -1.55 -21.51 -13.41
CA VAL A 421 -1.34 -20.45 -14.40
C VAL A 421 -2.61 -19.65 -14.52
N SER A 422 -2.54 -18.35 -14.31
CA SER A 422 -3.65 -17.41 -14.36
C SER A 422 -3.33 -16.16 -15.18
#